data_c32b7c79ea0779352f69fb178c5ad1cd
#
_entry.id   c32b7c79ea0779352f69fb178c5ad1cd
#
_cell.length_a   1.000
_cell.length_b   1.000
_cell.length_c   1.000
_cell.angle_alpha   90.00
_cell.angle_beta   90.00
_cell.angle_gamma   90.00
#
_symmetry.space_group_name_H-M   'P 1'
#
loop_
_entity.id
_entity.type
_entity.pdbx_description
1 polymer ?
#
loop_
_entity_poly.entity_id
_entity_poly.type
_entity_poly.pdbx_seq_one_letter_code
_entity_poly.pdbx_strand_id
1 'polypeptide(L)'
;MAQRAILREVRAVLLDMDGVVYVGEEPLPGVQELLDYLKATDRNWLFVTNNSSRTPAQFVEKIARMGIGADEAHILSSALATASWLAEEYPNGVRVFMIGQDGLRWALQQEGITVVEDAPTAEVIVSGIDFSVRYERLADATLAIRAGARFVGTNSDTSFPSERGQIPGAGALLALLEAATGVTPTVIGKPNAGMFQQAMHKLGTTAA
;
A
#
# COMPACT_ATOMS: atom_id res chain seq x y z
N MET A 1 -13.49 -32.12 -9.21
CA MET A 1 -14.83 -31.60 -8.90
C MET A 1 -14.84 -30.68 -7.66
N ALA A 2 -14.10 -30.99 -6.58
CA ALA A 2 -14.05 -30.17 -5.36
C ALA A 2 -13.58 -28.71 -5.60
N GLN A 3 -12.53 -28.47 -6.37
CA GLN A 3 -12.03 -27.11 -6.68
C GLN A 3 -13.06 -26.23 -7.40
N ARG A 4 -13.90 -26.79 -8.28
CA ARG A 4 -14.97 -26.02 -8.94
C ARG A 4 -16.14 -25.66 -8.00
N ALA A 5 -16.31 -26.41 -6.92
CA ALA A 5 -17.34 -26.10 -5.93
C ALA A 5 -16.92 -24.90 -5.07
N ILE A 6 -15.64 -24.84 -4.62
CA ILE A 6 -15.10 -23.73 -3.83
C ILE A 6 -15.22 -22.41 -4.59
N LEU A 7 -14.90 -22.37 -5.89
CA LEU A 7 -14.97 -21.15 -6.71
C LEU A 7 -16.40 -20.59 -6.86
N ARG A 8 -17.45 -21.42 -6.63
CA ARG A 8 -18.83 -20.93 -6.67
C ARG A 8 -19.22 -20.13 -5.42
N GLU A 9 -18.52 -20.35 -4.32
CA GLU A 9 -18.77 -19.67 -3.03
C GLU A 9 -17.97 -18.39 -2.88
N VAL A 10 -16.96 -18.17 -3.75
CA VAL A 10 -16.13 -16.95 -3.73
C VAL A 10 -17.00 -15.75 -4.09
N ARG A 11 -17.08 -14.79 -3.17
CA ARG A 11 -17.85 -13.55 -3.35
C ARG A 11 -16.97 -12.34 -3.60
N ALA A 12 -15.70 -12.42 -3.23
CA ALA A 12 -14.73 -11.35 -3.42
C ALA A 12 -13.38 -11.91 -3.87
N VAL A 13 -12.70 -11.18 -4.74
CA VAL A 13 -11.37 -11.55 -5.28
C VAL A 13 -10.39 -10.41 -5.04
N LEU A 14 -9.26 -10.72 -4.45
CA LEU A 14 -8.14 -9.79 -4.30
C LEU A 14 -7.06 -10.14 -5.32
N LEU A 15 -6.74 -9.20 -6.18
CA LEU A 15 -5.79 -9.37 -7.28
C LEU A 15 -4.55 -8.52 -6.99
N ASP A 16 -3.37 -9.14 -6.94
CA ASP A 16 -2.12 -8.39 -6.98
C ASP A 16 -1.99 -7.66 -8.31
N MET A 17 -1.24 -6.58 -8.39
CA MET A 17 -1.10 -5.81 -9.63
C MET A 17 0.16 -6.20 -10.39
N ASP A 18 1.32 -6.01 -9.79
CA ASP A 18 2.62 -6.26 -10.44
C ASP A 18 2.86 -7.77 -10.60
N GLY A 19 3.00 -8.23 -11.85
CA GLY A 19 3.15 -9.65 -12.18
C GLY A 19 1.86 -10.48 -12.24
N VAL A 20 0.69 -9.88 -11.94
CA VAL A 20 -0.62 -10.54 -11.98
C VAL A 20 -1.58 -9.84 -12.95
N VAL A 21 -1.61 -8.52 -12.91
CA VAL A 21 -2.45 -7.68 -13.80
C VAL A 21 -1.62 -7.20 -15.00
N TYR A 22 -0.37 -6.85 -14.76
CA TYR A 22 0.56 -6.37 -15.79
C TYR A 22 2.02 -6.69 -15.40
N VAL A 23 2.91 -6.64 -16.38
CA VAL A 23 4.37 -6.61 -16.19
C VAL A 23 4.91 -5.36 -16.88
N GLY A 24 5.46 -4.42 -16.08
CA GLY A 24 5.86 -3.11 -16.58
C GLY A 24 4.68 -2.30 -17.12
N GLU A 25 4.60 -2.10 -18.43
CA GLU A 25 3.50 -1.42 -19.13
C GLU A 25 2.66 -2.39 -20.01
N GLU A 26 2.90 -3.71 -19.91
CA GLU A 26 2.21 -4.72 -20.70
C GLU A 26 1.15 -5.44 -19.85
N PRO A 27 -0.14 -5.43 -20.23
CA PRO A 27 -1.19 -6.16 -19.52
C PRO A 27 -1.01 -7.67 -19.71
N LEU A 28 -1.33 -8.44 -18.66
CA LEU A 28 -1.38 -9.89 -18.81
C LEU A 28 -2.66 -10.33 -19.50
N PRO A 29 -2.58 -11.39 -20.37
CA PRO A 29 -3.75 -11.90 -21.07
C PRO A 29 -4.86 -12.38 -20.10
N GLY A 30 -6.12 -12.10 -20.44
CA GLY A 30 -7.27 -12.58 -19.69
C GLY A 30 -7.68 -11.70 -18.50
N VAL A 31 -6.95 -10.63 -18.18
CA VAL A 31 -7.28 -9.75 -17.05
C VAL A 31 -8.61 -9.06 -17.28
N GLN A 32 -8.83 -8.41 -18.43
CA GLN A 32 -10.08 -7.71 -18.70
C GLN A 32 -11.26 -8.68 -18.75
N GLU A 33 -11.10 -9.84 -19.37
CA GLU A 33 -12.12 -10.89 -19.40
C GLU A 33 -12.48 -11.40 -17.99
N LEU A 34 -11.49 -11.51 -17.09
CA LEU A 34 -11.75 -11.86 -15.69
C LEU A 34 -12.56 -10.77 -14.99
N LEU A 35 -12.22 -9.49 -15.17
CA LEU A 35 -12.97 -8.39 -14.58
C LEU A 35 -14.41 -8.32 -15.10
N ASP A 36 -14.60 -8.52 -16.40
CA ASP A 36 -15.94 -8.58 -17.02
C ASP A 36 -16.76 -9.75 -16.45
N TYR A 37 -16.12 -10.90 -16.25
CA TYR A 37 -16.76 -12.05 -15.62
C TYR A 37 -17.14 -11.76 -14.16
N LEU A 38 -16.27 -11.12 -13.37
CA LEU A 38 -16.56 -10.75 -11.98
C LEU A 38 -17.75 -9.79 -11.91
N LYS A 39 -17.78 -8.78 -12.77
CA LYS A 39 -18.92 -7.84 -12.91
C LYS A 39 -20.21 -8.57 -13.30
N ALA A 40 -20.17 -9.44 -14.32
CA ALA A 40 -21.33 -10.17 -14.80
C ALA A 40 -21.90 -11.17 -13.78
N THR A 41 -21.09 -11.59 -12.80
CA THR A 41 -21.48 -12.56 -11.76
C THR A 41 -21.67 -11.91 -10.38
N ASP A 42 -21.73 -10.57 -10.31
CA ASP A 42 -21.92 -9.78 -9.09
C ASP A 42 -20.91 -10.16 -7.98
N ARG A 43 -19.65 -10.33 -8.37
CA ARG A 43 -18.55 -10.59 -7.44
C ARG A 43 -17.72 -9.34 -7.23
N ASN A 44 -17.49 -9.01 -5.97
CA ASN A 44 -16.62 -7.91 -5.60
C ASN A 44 -15.15 -8.25 -5.89
N TRP A 45 -14.36 -7.25 -6.21
CA TRP A 45 -12.92 -7.41 -6.38
C TRP A 45 -12.16 -6.14 -6.05
N LEU A 46 -10.88 -6.30 -5.68
CA LEU A 46 -9.93 -5.21 -5.48
C LEU A 46 -8.59 -5.57 -6.11
N PHE A 47 -7.94 -4.60 -6.68
CA PHE A 47 -6.50 -4.62 -6.91
C PHE A 47 -5.78 -4.28 -5.61
N VAL A 48 -4.85 -5.15 -5.19
CA VAL A 48 -4.16 -5.04 -3.90
C VAL A 48 -2.65 -5.00 -4.15
N THR A 49 -2.03 -3.83 -3.97
CA THR A 49 -0.61 -3.63 -4.29
C THR A 49 0.19 -3.09 -3.10
N ASN A 50 1.44 -3.57 -2.95
CA ASN A 50 2.40 -2.99 -2.00
C ASN A 50 2.98 -1.64 -2.43
N ASN A 51 2.75 -1.23 -3.67
CA ASN A 51 3.25 0.04 -4.17
C ASN A 51 2.52 1.22 -3.51
N SER A 52 3.22 1.97 -2.67
CA SER A 52 2.71 3.14 -1.94
C SER A 52 2.99 4.48 -2.65
N SER A 53 3.61 4.45 -3.84
CA SER A 53 4.08 5.69 -4.47
C SER A 53 2.99 6.47 -5.19
N ARG A 54 1.92 5.80 -5.63
CA ARG A 54 0.87 6.37 -6.51
C ARG A 54 -0.46 6.53 -5.79
N THR A 55 -1.21 7.55 -6.18
CA THR A 55 -2.62 7.71 -5.80
C THR A 55 -3.51 6.70 -6.55
N PRO A 56 -4.75 6.41 -6.07
CA PRO A 56 -5.71 5.59 -6.81
C PRO A 56 -5.94 6.07 -8.25
N ALA A 57 -6.11 7.38 -8.45
CA ALA A 57 -6.28 7.97 -9.77
C ALA A 57 -5.10 7.66 -10.71
N GLN A 58 -3.86 7.77 -10.21
CA GLN A 58 -2.66 7.44 -10.99
C GLN A 58 -2.55 5.94 -11.33
N PHE A 59 -3.06 5.05 -10.45
CA PHE A 59 -3.15 3.62 -10.77
C PHE A 59 -4.20 3.38 -11.87
N VAL A 60 -5.40 3.96 -11.72
CA VAL A 60 -6.47 3.84 -12.71
C VAL A 60 -6.01 4.35 -14.08
N GLU A 61 -5.35 5.52 -14.13
CA GLU A 61 -4.79 6.05 -15.37
C GLU A 61 -3.77 5.10 -15.99
N LYS A 62 -2.88 4.50 -15.17
CA LYS A 62 -1.89 3.53 -15.66
C LYS A 62 -2.57 2.32 -16.31
N ILE A 63 -3.51 1.66 -15.62
CA ILE A 63 -4.14 0.45 -16.14
C ILE A 63 -5.12 0.74 -17.29
N ALA A 64 -5.73 1.93 -17.33
CA ALA A 64 -6.58 2.34 -18.45
C ALA A 64 -5.79 2.44 -19.76
N ARG A 65 -4.52 2.90 -19.74
CA ARG A 65 -3.64 2.88 -20.91
C ARG A 65 -3.35 1.47 -21.44
N MET A 66 -3.50 0.46 -20.58
CA MET A 66 -3.35 -0.98 -20.92
C MET A 66 -4.68 -1.62 -21.32
N GLY A 67 -5.78 -0.84 -21.44
CA GLY A 67 -7.10 -1.35 -21.79
C GLY A 67 -7.84 -2.04 -20.64
N ILE A 68 -7.38 -1.86 -19.39
CA ILE A 68 -8.00 -2.45 -18.20
C ILE A 68 -8.93 -1.41 -17.54
N GLY A 69 -10.22 -1.74 -17.46
CA GLY A 69 -11.26 -0.86 -16.90
C GLY A 69 -11.48 -1.09 -15.40
N ALA A 70 -11.12 -0.11 -14.58
CA ALA A 70 -11.40 -0.10 -13.14
C ALA A 70 -11.59 1.34 -12.65
N ASP A 71 -12.24 1.49 -11.50
CA ASP A 71 -12.40 2.75 -10.80
C ASP A 71 -11.45 2.84 -9.60
N GLU A 72 -11.24 4.03 -9.06
CA GLU A 72 -10.42 4.26 -7.86
C GLU A 72 -10.87 3.43 -6.65
N ALA A 73 -12.18 3.16 -6.56
CA ALA A 73 -12.75 2.30 -5.53
C ALA A 73 -12.21 0.85 -5.56
N HIS A 74 -11.73 0.38 -6.72
CA HIS A 74 -11.15 -0.95 -6.88
C HIS A 74 -9.65 -1.01 -6.54
N ILE A 75 -9.04 0.10 -6.12
CA ILE A 75 -7.62 0.15 -5.74
C ILE A 75 -7.48 0.10 -4.22
N LEU A 76 -6.63 -0.79 -3.73
CA LEU A 76 -6.11 -0.80 -2.37
C LEU A 76 -4.59 -0.92 -2.41
N SER A 77 -3.91 0.19 -2.21
CA SER A 77 -2.45 0.21 -2.07
C SER A 77 -2.02 0.09 -0.61
N SER A 78 -0.75 -0.25 -0.37
CA SER A 78 -0.21 -0.24 0.98
C SER A 78 -0.24 1.15 1.63
N ALA A 79 -0.24 2.23 0.83
CA ALA A 79 -0.45 3.59 1.33
C ALA A 79 -1.85 3.78 1.92
N LEU A 80 -2.89 3.37 1.17
CA LEU A 80 -4.28 3.43 1.63
C LEU A 80 -4.49 2.58 2.88
N ALA A 81 -4.02 1.32 2.85
CA ALA A 81 -4.15 0.42 3.99
C ALA A 81 -3.44 0.95 5.24
N THR A 82 -2.28 1.60 5.08
CA THR A 82 -1.54 2.22 6.20
C THR A 82 -2.28 3.44 6.75
N ALA A 83 -2.84 4.29 5.88
CA ALA A 83 -3.59 5.46 6.30
C ALA A 83 -4.87 5.07 7.06
N SER A 84 -5.64 4.12 6.53
CA SER A 84 -6.86 3.62 7.16
C SER A 84 -6.57 2.96 8.50
N TRP A 85 -5.52 2.13 8.57
CA TRP A 85 -5.08 1.52 9.83
C TRP A 85 -4.68 2.57 10.87
N LEU A 86 -3.98 3.65 10.47
CA LEU A 86 -3.64 4.75 11.36
C LEU A 86 -4.88 5.50 11.85
N ALA A 87 -5.87 5.73 11.01
CA ALA A 87 -7.11 6.38 11.41
C ALA A 87 -7.90 5.55 12.44
N GLU A 88 -7.89 4.21 12.32
CA GLU A 88 -8.46 3.30 13.30
C GLU A 88 -7.70 3.33 14.64
N GLU A 89 -6.36 3.33 14.60
CA GLU A 89 -5.50 3.37 15.79
C GLU A 89 -5.55 4.73 16.53
N TYR A 90 -5.78 5.81 15.79
CA TYR A 90 -5.76 7.19 16.29
C TYR A 90 -7.06 7.95 15.94
N PRO A 91 -8.21 7.55 16.47
CA PRO A 91 -9.52 8.14 16.12
C PRO A 91 -9.65 9.62 16.44
N ASN A 92 -8.76 10.17 17.26
CA ASN A 92 -8.72 11.61 17.61
C ASN A 92 -7.70 12.39 16.75
N GLY A 93 -7.13 11.75 15.70
CA GLY A 93 -6.10 12.32 14.87
C GLY A 93 -4.68 12.05 15.38
N VAL A 94 -3.71 12.18 14.48
CA VAL A 94 -2.29 11.93 14.76
C VAL A 94 -1.41 12.79 13.84
N ARG A 95 -0.26 13.22 14.34
CA ARG A 95 0.75 13.91 13.53
C ARG A 95 1.76 12.89 13.01
N VAL A 96 1.90 12.85 11.69
CA VAL A 96 2.76 11.91 10.97
C VAL A 96 3.87 12.66 10.25
N PHE A 97 5.12 12.30 10.52
CA PHE A 97 6.24 12.62 9.62
C PHE A 97 6.43 11.44 8.67
N MET A 98 6.42 11.71 7.36
CA MET A 98 6.47 10.63 6.37
C MET A 98 7.75 10.65 5.53
N ILE A 99 8.23 9.46 5.19
CA ILE A 99 9.14 9.19 4.09
C ILE A 99 8.32 8.47 3.03
N GLY A 100 8.13 9.08 1.86
CA GLY A 100 7.27 8.50 0.83
C GLY A 100 6.91 9.50 -0.25
N GLN A 101 6.19 9.00 -1.25
CA GLN A 101 5.74 9.75 -2.42
C GLN A 101 4.31 10.26 -2.26
N ASP A 102 3.79 10.87 -3.33
CA ASP A 102 2.46 11.50 -3.37
C ASP A 102 1.32 10.54 -3.00
N GLY A 103 1.42 9.26 -3.36
CA GLY A 103 0.43 8.25 -3.01
C GLY A 103 0.24 8.10 -1.51
N LEU A 104 1.34 8.08 -0.74
CA LEU A 104 1.27 8.00 0.72
C LEU A 104 0.75 9.31 1.32
N ARG A 105 1.24 10.46 0.85
CA ARG A 105 0.77 11.78 1.32
C ARG A 105 -0.73 11.93 1.08
N TRP A 106 -1.18 11.61 -0.11
CA TRP A 106 -2.59 11.66 -0.47
C TRP A 106 -3.45 10.76 0.43
N ALA A 107 -3.03 9.51 0.64
CA ALA A 107 -3.77 8.56 1.45
C ALA A 107 -3.92 9.03 2.91
N LEU A 108 -2.83 9.53 3.53
CA LEU A 108 -2.86 10.08 4.89
C LEU A 108 -3.82 11.27 4.99
N GLN A 109 -3.80 12.17 4.00
CA GLN A 109 -4.69 13.34 3.97
C GLN A 109 -6.16 12.96 3.79
N GLN A 110 -6.50 11.92 3.01
CA GLN A 110 -7.88 11.45 2.86
C GLN A 110 -8.48 10.94 4.18
N GLU A 111 -7.67 10.36 5.04
CA GLU A 111 -8.07 9.92 6.38
C GLU A 111 -7.98 11.03 7.45
N GLY A 112 -7.76 12.28 7.05
CA GLY A 112 -7.66 13.42 7.96
C GLY A 112 -6.40 13.45 8.84
N ILE A 113 -5.39 12.64 8.50
CA ILE A 113 -4.13 12.56 9.23
C ILE A 113 -3.26 13.79 8.93
N THR A 114 -2.74 14.43 9.96
CA THR A 114 -1.90 15.61 9.83
C THR A 114 -0.47 15.21 9.46
N VAL A 115 -0.06 15.49 8.23
CA VAL A 115 1.33 15.30 7.80
C VAL A 115 2.14 16.53 8.19
N VAL A 116 3.20 16.33 8.99
CA VAL A 116 4.11 17.37 9.46
C VAL A 116 5.46 17.29 8.75
N GLU A 117 6.10 18.43 8.57
CA GLU A 117 7.46 18.49 8.00
C GLU A 117 8.56 18.55 9.09
N ASP A 118 8.18 18.84 10.33
CA ASP A 118 9.07 18.89 11.49
C ASP A 118 8.97 17.57 12.29
N ALA A 119 9.95 16.69 12.12
CA ALA A 119 9.96 15.35 12.70
C ALA A 119 9.83 15.32 14.24
N PRO A 120 10.46 16.22 15.04
CA PRO A 120 10.24 16.32 16.47
C PRO A 120 8.79 16.50 16.91
N THR A 121 7.93 17.03 16.06
CA THR A 121 6.51 17.22 16.36
C THR A 121 5.64 16.02 16.02
N ALA A 122 6.19 15.01 15.35
CA ALA A 122 5.47 13.82 14.94
C ALA A 122 5.31 12.81 16.08
N GLU A 123 4.17 12.16 16.11
CA GLU A 123 3.86 11.04 17.01
C GLU A 123 4.14 9.70 16.34
N VAL A 124 4.08 9.69 15.00
CA VAL A 124 4.33 8.51 14.16
C VAL A 124 5.24 8.87 13.01
N ILE A 125 6.22 8.01 12.75
CA ILE A 125 7.04 8.03 11.54
C ILE A 125 6.49 6.95 10.60
N VAL A 126 6.06 7.35 9.41
CA VAL A 126 5.61 6.42 8.37
C VAL A 126 6.62 6.39 7.24
N SER A 127 7.15 5.22 6.92
CA SER A 127 8.06 5.03 5.80
C SER A 127 7.47 4.11 4.73
N GLY A 128 7.39 4.62 3.51
CA GLY A 128 7.13 3.90 2.27
C GLY A 128 8.27 4.08 1.29
N ILE A 129 8.03 3.75 0.01
CA ILE A 129 9.01 4.02 -1.04
C ILE A 129 9.14 5.53 -1.29
N ASP A 130 10.38 6.02 -1.36
CA ASP A 130 10.70 7.41 -1.72
C ASP A 130 11.91 7.43 -2.65
N PHE A 131 11.69 7.82 -3.92
CA PHE A 131 12.74 7.87 -4.95
C PHE A 131 13.64 9.10 -4.86
N SER A 132 13.28 10.04 -3.98
CA SER A 132 13.98 11.33 -3.80
C SER A 132 14.44 11.58 -2.37
N VAL A 133 14.41 10.55 -1.52
CA VAL A 133 14.76 10.66 -0.10
C VAL A 133 16.16 11.24 0.07
N ARG A 134 16.28 12.21 0.98
CA ARG A 134 17.55 12.83 1.35
C ARG A 134 18.02 12.32 2.71
N TYR A 135 19.33 12.37 2.92
CA TYR A 135 19.94 11.93 4.17
C TYR A 135 19.36 12.67 5.38
N GLU A 136 19.13 13.97 5.26
CA GLU A 136 18.55 14.80 6.33
C GLU A 136 17.20 14.29 6.76
N ARG A 137 16.34 13.90 5.83
CA ARG A 137 15.00 13.34 6.13
C ARG A 137 15.08 11.99 6.85
N LEU A 138 16.08 11.16 6.49
CA LEU A 138 16.35 9.90 7.19
C LEU A 138 16.91 10.16 8.60
N ALA A 139 17.78 11.16 8.77
CA ALA A 139 18.32 11.55 10.07
C ALA A 139 17.20 12.07 11.00
N ASP A 140 16.32 12.94 10.49
CA ASP A 140 15.17 13.47 11.24
C ASP A 140 14.24 12.37 11.70
N ALA A 141 13.89 11.43 10.80
CA ALA A 141 13.07 10.26 11.13
C ALA A 141 13.76 9.38 12.19
N THR A 142 15.08 9.15 12.04
CA THR A 142 15.86 8.38 13.02
C THR A 142 15.81 9.01 14.40
N LEU A 143 16.02 10.32 14.50
CA LEU A 143 15.98 11.05 15.76
C LEU A 143 14.60 11.00 16.41
N ALA A 144 13.52 11.16 15.63
CA ALA A 144 12.15 11.10 16.13
C ALA A 144 11.79 9.69 16.62
N ILE A 145 12.17 8.62 15.90
CA ILE A 145 11.96 7.24 16.34
C ILE A 145 12.71 6.98 17.65
N ARG A 146 13.96 7.41 17.78
CA ARG A 146 14.74 7.28 19.00
C ARG A 146 14.17 8.09 20.17
N ALA A 147 13.46 9.18 19.87
CA ALA A 147 12.75 9.98 20.86
C ALA A 147 11.38 9.37 21.27
N GLY A 148 10.98 8.26 20.67
CA GLY A 148 9.79 7.51 21.05
C GLY A 148 8.60 7.61 20.07
N ALA A 149 8.76 8.27 18.93
CA ALA A 149 7.74 8.25 17.88
C ALA A 149 7.54 6.79 17.37
N ARG A 150 6.27 6.40 17.17
CA ARG A 150 5.95 5.06 16.65
C ARG A 150 6.47 4.91 15.23
N PHE A 151 7.09 3.76 14.91
CA PHE A 151 7.63 3.50 13.59
C PHE A 151 6.74 2.55 12.82
N VAL A 152 6.25 2.99 11.64
CA VAL A 152 5.33 2.26 10.77
C VAL A 152 5.87 2.19 9.36
N GLY A 153 5.79 1.02 8.73
CA GLY A 153 6.17 0.78 7.35
C GLY A 153 4.98 0.46 6.46
N THR A 154 4.94 1.00 5.24
CA THR A 154 3.88 0.68 4.29
C THR A 154 3.98 -0.75 3.78
N ASN A 155 5.20 -1.27 3.54
CA ASN A 155 5.46 -2.65 3.14
C ASN A 155 6.94 -3.00 3.37
N SER A 156 7.26 -4.30 3.35
CA SER A 156 8.60 -4.84 3.63
C SER A 156 9.38 -5.26 2.38
N ASP A 157 8.94 -4.91 1.18
CA ASP A 157 9.61 -5.28 -0.06
C ASP A 157 11.00 -4.64 -0.12
N THR A 158 12.05 -5.43 -0.02
CA THR A 158 13.44 -4.93 0.02
C THR A 158 13.94 -4.42 -1.31
N SER A 159 13.37 -4.94 -2.41
CA SER A 159 13.64 -4.50 -3.77
C SER A 159 12.37 -4.59 -4.62
N PHE A 160 12.37 -3.91 -5.76
CA PHE A 160 11.36 -4.08 -6.79
C PHE A 160 11.97 -3.95 -8.19
N PRO A 161 11.35 -4.55 -9.22
CA PRO A 161 11.86 -4.52 -10.58
C PRO A 161 11.68 -3.14 -11.22
N SER A 162 12.71 -2.69 -11.94
CA SER A 162 12.69 -1.49 -12.77
C SER A 162 13.34 -1.81 -14.12
N GLU A 163 13.26 -0.90 -15.09
CA GLU A 163 13.99 -1.01 -16.37
C GLU A 163 15.51 -1.14 -16.20
N ARG A 164 16.05 -0.66 -15.06
CA ARG A 164 17.46 -0.72 -14.72
C ARG A 164 17.85 -1.99 -13.95
N GLY A 165 16.89 -2.88 -13.68
CA GLY A 165 17.06 -4.06 -12.82
C GLY A 165 16.40 -3.89 -11.45
N GLN A 166 16.79 -4.73 -10.49
CA GLN A 166 16.28 -4.65 -9.11
C GLN A 166 16.83 -3.42 -8.40
N ILE A 167 15.95 -2.54 -7.93
CA ILE A 167 16.32 -1.36 -7.15
C ILE A 167 15.72 -1.41 -5.74
N PRO A 168 16.25 -0.64 -4.75
CA PRO A 168 15.75 -0.68 -3.37
C PRO A 168 14.27 -0.36 -3.29
N GLY A 169 13.52 -1.20 -2.55
CA GLY A 169 12.13 -1.01 -2.21
C GLY A 169 11.92 -0.29 -0.87
N ALA A 170 10.67 -0.16 -0.44
CA ALA A 170 10.33 0.44 0.86
C ALA A 170 11.00 -0.29 2.02
N GLY A 171 11.05 -1.62 1.99
CA GLY A 171 11.70 -2.44 3.01
C GLY A 171 13.19 -2.13 3.19
N ALA A 172 13.89 -1.67 2.16
CA ALA A 172 15.29 -1.23 2.29
C ALA A 172 15.41 0.04 3.15
N LEU A 173 14.47 1.00 3.01
CA LEU A 173 14.41 2.20 3.85
C LEU A 173 14.02 1.84 5.30
N LEU A 174 13.10 0.89 5.47
CA LEU A 174 12.75 0.38 6.81
C LEU A 174 13.97 -0.26 7.48
N ALA A 175 14.71 -1.12 6.77
CA ALA A 175 15.90 -1.77 7.29
C ALA A 175 16.99 -0.75 7.68
N LEU A 176 17.17 0.33 6.92
CA LEU A 176 18.08 1.42 7.25
C LEU A 176 17.68 2.08 8.58
N LEU A 177 16.40 2.46 8.71
CA LEU A 177 15.90 3.11 9.93
C LEU A 177 15.92 2.17 11.13
N GLU A 178 15.57 0.89 10.95
CA GLU A 178 15.63 -0.14 11.99
C GLU A 178 17.08 -0.33 12.48
N ALA A 179 18.05 -0.44 11.56
CA ALA A 179 19.46 -0.54 11.90
C ALA A 179 19.98 0.70 12.65
N ALA A 180 19.51 1.90 12.28
CA ALA A 180 19.92 3.15 12.89
C ALA A 180 19.28 3.39 14.27
N THR A 181 18.11 2.83 14.53
CA THR A 181 17.32 3.10 15.75
C THR A 181 17.25 1.94 16.73
N GLY A 182 17.39 0.70 16.24
CA GLY A 182 17.11 -0.53 16.98
C GLY A 182 15.59 -0.79 17.17
N VAL A 183 14.73 -0.04 16.50
CA VAL A 183 13.27 -0.16 16.60
C VAL A 183 12.70 -0.82 15.35
N THR A 184 12.05 -1.97 15.53
CA THR A 184 11.38 -2.70 14.45
C THR A 184 10.06 -2.01 14.06
N PRO A 185 9.79 -1.75 12.77
CA PRO A 185 8.55 -1.12 12.34
C PRO A 185 7.34 -2.05 12.44
N THR A 186 6.16 -1.47 12.68
CA THR A 186 4.89 -2.13 12.38
C THR A 186 4.65 -2.03 10.88
N VAL A 187 4.61 -3.15 10.15
CA VAL A 187 4.43 -3.17 8.70
C VAL A 187 3.00 -3.59 8.34
N ILE A 188 2.32 -2.81 7.49
CA ILE A 188 0.90 -3.00 7.15
C ILE A 188 0.70 -3.80 5.86
N GLY A 189 1.52 -3.55 4.83
CA GLY A 189 1.43 -4.19 3.51
C GLY A 189 1.60 -5.70 3.51
N LYS A 190 1.31 -6.32 2.38
CA LYS A 190 1.50 -7.77 2.16
C LYS A 190 2.93 -8.21 2.52
N PRO A 191 3.12 -9.38 3.14
CA PRO A 191 2.15 -10.44 3.45
C PRO A 191 1.43 -10.26 4.80
N ASN A 192 1.59 -9.13 5.48
CA ASN A 192 0.97 -8.91 6.79
C ASN A 192 -0.56 -8.81 6.71
N ALA A 193 -1.22 -9.19 7.80
CA ALA A 193 -2.67 -9.27 7.87
C ALA A 193 -3.38 -7.90 7.71
N GLY A 194 -2.71 -6.79 8.07
CA GLY A 194 -3.29 -5.45 8.04
C GLY A 194 -3.90 -5.09 6.69
N MET A 195 -3.20 -5.35 5.59
CA MET A 195 -3.70 -5.06 4.26
C MET A 195 -4.94 -5.90 3.88
N PHE A 196 -4.98 -7.16 4.29
CA PHE A 196 -6.12 -8.04 4.03
C PHE A 196 -7.33 -7.66 4.90
N GLN A 197 -7.11 -7.22 6.14
CA GLN A 197 -8.16 -6.69 7.02
C GLN A 197 -8.80 -5.43 6.42
N GLN A 198 -7.98 -4.50 5.91
CA GLN A 198 -8.47 -3.31 5.22
C GLN A 198 -9.21 -3.66 3.92
N ALA A 199 -8.76 -4.66 3.17
CA ALA A 199 -9.46 -5.16 1.99
C ALA A 199 -10.84 -5.72 2.33
N MET A 200 -10.94 -6.52 3.39
CA MET A 200 -12.21 -7.10 3.86
C MET A 200 -13.17 -6.00 4.35
N HIS A 201 -12.66 -5.04 5.12
CA HIS A 201 -13.45 -3.88 5.56
C HIS A 201 -14.01 -3.11 4.37
N LYS A 202 -13.17 -2.77 3.38
CA LYS A 202 -13.57 -2.04 2.17
C LYS A 202 -14.61 -2.80 1.33
N LEU A 203 -14.55 -4.13 1.31
CA LEU A 203 -15.51 -4.98 0.58
C LEU A 203 -16.75 -5.36 1.39
N GLY A 204 -16.83 -4.98 2.67
CA GLY A 204 -17.93 -5.36 3.56
C GLY A 204 -18.05 -6.87 3.75
N THR A 205 -16.92 -7.61 3.77
CA THR A 205 -16.86 -9.06 3.87
C THR A 205 -15.95 -9.52 5.00
N THR A 206 -16.01 -10.80 5.33
CA THR A 206 -15.10 -11.46 6.28
C THR A 206 -14.32 -12.57 5.59
N ALA A 207 -13.17 -12.95 6.15
CA ALA A 207 -12.48 -14.16 5.71
C ALA A 207 -13.37 -15.39 5.94
N ALA A 208 -13.40 -16.26 4.94
CA ALA A 208 -14.14 -17.54 5.00
C ALA A 208 -13.38 -18.58 5.82
#